data_ea54f2f31eb6ffab60bc84b67b0d5c8b
#
_entry.id   ea54f2f31eb6ffab60bc84b67b0d5c8b
#
_cell.length_a   1.000
_cell.length_b   1.000
_cell.length_c   1.000
_cell.angle_alpha   90.00
_cell.angle_beta   90.00
_cell.angle_gamma   90.00
#
_symmetry.space_group_name_H-M   'P 1'
#
loop_
_entity.id
_entity.type
_entity.pdbx_description
1 polymer ?
#
loop_
_entity_poly.entity_id
_entity_poly.type
_entity_poly.pdbx_seq_one_letter_code
_entity_poly.pdbx_strand_id
1 'polypeptide(L)' 'MSVLLSLETSTQMCSVALHKEGNLLSYSSFMMEKSHSKVILPLIDNILKDASLSKTDIQAVAVAKGPGS' A
#
# COMPACT_ATOMS: atom_id res chain seq x y z
N MET A 1 -12.06 14.78 1.79
CA MET A 1 -11.14 14.05 0.92
C MET A 1 -11.10 12.60 1.38
N SER A 2 -11.38 11.67 0.50
CA SER A 2 -11.49 10.26 0.84
C SER A 2 -10.27 9.50 0.27
N VAL A 3 -9.33 9.15 1.16
CA VAL A 3 -8.10 8.47 0.75
C VAL A 3 -8.08 7.08 1.36
N LEU A 4 -7.93 6.07 0.51
CA LEU A 4 -7.88 4.67 0.91
C LEU A 4 -6.54 4.08 0.51
N LEU A 5 -5.89 3.44 1.46
CA LEU A 5 -4.67 2.68 1.22
C LEU A 5 -5.02 1.19 1.26
N SER A 6 -4.71 0.49 0.18
CA SER A 6 -4.97 -0.95 0.09
C SER A 6 -3.66 -1.71 0.07
N LEU A 7 -3.58 -2.75 0.89
CA LEU A 7 -2.43 -3.64 0.94
C LEU A 7 -2.91 -5.04 0.60
N GLU A 8 -2.17 -5.71 -0.27
CA GLU A 8 -2.46 -7.09 -0.61
C GLU A 8 -1.16 -7.89 -0.56
N THR A 9 -1.15 -8.94 0.25
CA THR A 9 0.05 -9.73 0.45
C THR A 9 -0.21 -11.21 0.16
N SER A 10 0.80 -11.86 -0.37
CA SER A 10 0.84 -13.30 -0.54
C SER A 10 2.19 -13.79 -0.02
N THR A 11 2.51 -15.07 -0.25
CA THR A 11 3.79 -15.60 0.22
C THR A 11 5.00 -14.92 -0.43
N GLN A 12 4.85 -14.45 -1.65
CA GLN A 12 5.97 -13.92 -2.41
C GLN A 12 5.77 -12.51 -2.95
N MET A 13 4.55 -11.99 -2.89
CA MET A 13 4.25 -10.70 -3.50
C MET A 13 3.52 -9.79 -2.52
N CYS A 14 3.81 -8.52 -2.63
CA CYS A 14 3.08 -7.48 -1.92
C CYS A 14 2.67 -6.41 -2.91
N SER A 15 1.44 -5.96 -2.81
CA SER A 15 0.93 -4.86 -3.63
C SER A 15 0.36 -3.78 -2.73
N VAL A 16 0.61 -2.54 -3.11
CA VAL A 16 0.09 -1.38 -2.40
C VAL A 16 -0.60 -0.49 -3.42
N ALA A 17 -1.82 -0.11 -3.11
CA ALA A 17 -2.59 0.80 -3.97
C ALA A 17 -3.11 1.95 -3.15
N LEU A 18 -3.08 3.13 -3.73
CA LEU A 18 -3.57 4.35 -3.11
C LEU A 18 -4.70 4.91 -3.97
N HIS A 19 -5.88 5.06 -3.37
CA HIS A 19 -7.05 5.61 -4.03
C HIS A 19 -7.48 6.90 -3.36
N LYS A 20 -7.95 7.83 -4.15
CA LYS A 20 -8.54 9.07 -3.65
C LYS A 20 -9.87 9.27 -4.36
N GLU A 21 -10.93 9.30 -3.55
CA GLU A 21 -12.30 9.49 -4.06
C GLU A 21 -12.65 8.48 -5.15
N GLY A 22 -12.23 7.23 -4.94
CA GLY A 22 -12.51 6.15 -5.87
C GLY A 22 -11.58 6.03 -7.06
N ASN A 23 -10.63 6.96 -7.20
CA ASN A 23 -9.69 6.94 -8.31
C ASN A 23 -8.33 6.43 -7.86
N LEU A 24 -7.75 5.56 -8.67
CA LEU A 24 -6.41 5.04 -8.38
C LEU A 24 -5.37 6.13 -8.62
N LEU A 25 -4.63 6.48 -7.59
CA LEU A 25 -3.55 7.46 -7.69
C LEU A 25 -2.20 6.81 -7.88
N SER A 26 -1.98 5.68 -7.22
CA SER A 26 -0.67 5.03 -7.25
C SER A 26 -0.83 3.55 -6.99
N TYR A 27 0.02 2.76 -7.60
CA TYR A 27 0.05 1.32 -7.43
C TYR A 27 1.49 0.85 -7.49
N SER A 28 1.87 -0.03 -6.55
CA SER A 28 3.17 -0.67 -6.56
C SER A 28 3.02 -2.13 -6.21
N SER A 29 3.78 -2.95 -6.90
CA SER A 29 3.81 -4.39 -6.67
C SER A 29 5.27 -4.82 -6.64
N PHE A 30 5.64 -5.64 -5.68
CA PHE A 30 7.02 -6.09 -5.56
C PHE A 30 7.09 -7.46 -4.93
N MET A 31 8.19 -8.14 -5.20
CA MET A 31 8.43 -9.44 -4.61
C MET A 31 8.88 -9.26 -3.17
N MET A 32 8.32 -10.08 -2.30
CA MET A 32 8.65 -10.05 -0.89
C MET A 32 9.54 -11.22 -0.53
N GLU A 33 10.53 -10.92 0.29
CA GLU A 33 11.36 -11.92 0.91
C GLU A 33 11.14 -11.88 2.41
N LYS A 34 12.04 -12.48 3.15
CA LYS A 34 11.84 -12.72 4.58
C LYS A 34 11.70 -11.45 5.43
N SER A 35 12.08 -10.29 4.93
CA SER A 35 12.04 -9.06 5.71
C SER A 35 11.06 -8.04 5.15
N HIS A 36 9.94 -8.51 4.62
CA HIS A 36 8.97 -7.63 3.96
C HIS A 36 8.39 -6.55 4.87
N SER A 37 8.28 -6.82 6.17
CA SER A 37 7.75 -5.79 7.07
C SER A 37 8.65 -4.56 7.14
N LYS A 38 9.92 -4.71 6.83
CA LYS A 38 10.86 -3.59 6.82
C LYS A 38 10.74 -2.74 5.56
N VAL A 39 10.16 -3.29 4.50
CA VAL A 39 10.06 -2.62 3.22
C VAL A 39 8.72 -1.90 3.06
N ILE A 40 7.67 -2.44 3.67
CA ILE A 40 6.32 -1.92 3.49
C ILE A 40 6.19 -0.46 3.94
N LEU A 41 6.67 -0.13 5.13
CA LEU A 41 6.52 1.24 5.64
C LEU A 41 7.25 2.28 4.79
N PRO A 42 8.52 2.07 4.42
CA PRO A 42 9.17 3.00 3.50
C PRO A 42 8.48 3.12 2.15
N LEU A 43 7.92 2.02 1.65
CA LEU A 43 7.20 2.04 0.39
C LEU A 43 5.93 2.88 0.49
N ILE A 44 5.18 2.73 1.57
CA ILE A 44 3.99 3.53 1.80
C ILE A 44 4.36 5.01 1.87
N ASP A 45 5.42 5.35 2.59
CA ASP A 45 5.89 6.73 2.66
C ASP A 45 6.21 7.30 1.29
N ASN A 46 6.88 6.52 0.44
CA ASN A 46 7.21 6.96 -0.90
C ASN A 46 5.98 7.16 -1.77
N ILE A 47 5.01 6.25 -1.67
CA ILE A 47 3.77 6.35 -2.44
C ILE A 47 2.99 7.60 -2.04
N LEU A 48 2.90 7.88 -0.75
CA LEU A 48 2.22 9.07 -0.26
C LEU A 48 2.93 10.35 -0.71
N LYS A 49 4.25 10.34 -0.63
CA LYS A 49 5.05 11.50 -1.04
C LYS A 49 4.85 11.80 -2.52
N ASP A 50 4.86 10.76 -3.35
CA ASP A 50 4.66 10.93 -4.79
C ASP A 50 3.27 11.48 -5.11
N ALA A 51 2.28 11.17 -4.27
CA ALA A 51 0.93 11.69 -4.44
C ALA A 51 0.70 13.02 -3.73
N SER A 52 1.73 13.58 -3.11
CA SER A 52 1.65 14.82 -2.32
C SER A 52 0.67 14.69 -1.15
N LEU A 53 0.64 13.52 -0.54
CA LEU A 53 -0.22 13.23 0.61
C LEU A 53 0.64 12.88 1.82
N SER A 54 0.04 12.98 3.00
CA SER A 54 0.67 12.54 4.24
C SER A 54 -0.13 11.40 4.85
N LYS A 55 0.45 10.75 5.85
CA LYS A 55 -0.23 9.64 6.53
C LYS A 55 -1.54 10.08 7.17
N THR A 56 -1.62 11.32 7.59
CA THR A 56 -2.85 11.85 8.21
C THR A 56 -3.98 12.03 7.22
N ASP A 57 -3.68 12.01 5.91
CA ASP A 57 -4.71 12.09 4.89
C ASP A 57 -5.42 10.76 4.66
N ILE A 58 -4.82 9.65 5.11
CA ILE A 58 -5.41 8.32 4.93
C ILE A 58 -6.59 8.18 5.86
N GLN A 59 -7.76 7.84 5.30
CA GLN A 59 -8.97 7.66 6.07
C GLN A 59 -9.29 6.20 6.34
N ALA A 60 -8.81 5.29 5.52
CA ALA A 60 -9.04 3.87 5.70
C ALA A 60 -7.90 3.07 5.12
N VAL A 61 -7.65 1.92 5.73
CA VAL A 61 -6.66 0.96 5.24
C VAL A 61 -7.35 -0.39 5.06
N ALA A 62 -7.24 -0.93 3.86
CA ALA A 62 -7.75 -2.26 3.57
C ALA A 62 -6.57 -3.22 3.43
N VAL A 63 -6.67 -4.37 4.08
CA VAL A 63 -5.61 -5.37 4.04
C VAL A 63 -6.21 -6.69 3.61
N ALA A 64 -5.64 -7.30 2.57
CA ALA A 64 -6.05 -8.59 2.09
C ALA A 64 -4.83 -9.52 2.09
N LYS A 65 -5.03 -10.76 2.53
CA LYS A 65 -4.00 -11.78 2.48
C LYS A 65 -4.34 -12.78 1.40
N GLY A 66 -3.38 -13.01 0.52
CA GLY A 66 -3.53 -14.03 -0.50
C GLY A 66 -3.29 -15.43 0.06
N PRO A 67 -3.48 -16.44 -0.78
CA PRO A 67 -3.24 -17.82 -0.37
C PRO A 67 -1.80 -18.02 0.10
N GLY A 68 -1.62 -18.74 1.17
CA GLY A 68 -0.30 -19.09 1.69
C GLY A 68 0.37 -18.02 2.54
N SER A 69 -0.31 -16.94 2.83
CA SER A 69 0.29 -15.92 3.70
C SER A 69 -0.12 -16.05 5.15
#